data_4864e15756b94cb1871c1a92edc29ec5
#
_entry.id   4864e15756b94cb1871c1a92edc29ec5
#
_cell.length_a   1.000
_cell.length_b   1.000
_cell.length_c   1.000
_cell.angle_alpha   90.00
_cell.angle_beta   90.00
_cell.angle_gamma   90.00
#
_symmetry.space_group_name_H-M   'P 1'
#
loop_
_entity.id
_entity.type
_entity.pdbx_description
1 polymer ?
#
loop_
_entity_poly.entity_id
_entity_poly.type
_entity_poly.pdbx_seq_one_letter_code
_entity_poly.pdbx_strand_id
1 'polypeptide(L)' 'MGSFPLAPTFVLSITEDNGALFAQATGQPKLPVFAKAKDEFFYKVVDARLSFERDADGKVTGVVLHQGGRDLPAKKAN' A
#
# COMPACT_ATOMS: atom_id res chain seq x y z
N MET A 1 -4.17 2.39 8.09
CA MET A 1 -4.66 3.41 7.19
C MET A 1 -5.84 2.96 6.34
N GLY A 2 -5.96 1.72 6.04
CA GLY A 2 -7.14 1.25 5.36
C GLY A 2 -6.90 0.02 4.52
N SER A 3 -7.96 -0.39 3.83
CA SER A 3 -7.97 -1.57 2.99
C SER A 3 -8.08 -1.15 1.54
N PHE A 4 -7.27 -1.79 0.69
CA PHE A 4 -7.19 -1.46 -0.73
C PHE A 4 -7.34 -2.76 -1.53
N PRO A 5 -8.57 -3.10 -1.96
CA PRO A 5 -8.79 -4.35 -2.71
C PRO A 5 -8.12 -4.28 -4.08
N LEU A 6 -7.22 -5.21 -4.36
CA LEU A 6 -6.59 -5.37 -5.67
C LEU A 6 -7.42 -6.30 -6.54
N ALA A 7 -8.14 -7.23 -5.91
CA ALA A 7 -9.05 -8.17 -6.55
C ALA A 7 -10.10 -8.54 -5.51
N PRO A 8 -11.22 -9.16 -5.89
CA PRO A 8 -12.26 -9.48 -4.90
C PRO A 8 -11.79 -10.29 -3.70
N THR A 9 -10.79 -11.17 -3.90
CA THR A 9 -10.26 -12.01 -2.83
C THR A 9 -8.84 -11.64 -2.43
N PHE A 10 -8.29 -10.54 -2.93
CA PHE A 10 -6.92 -10.13 -2.63
C PHE A 10 -6.91 -8.67 -2.21
N VAL A 11 -6.78 -8.44 -0.93
CA VAL A 11 -6.85 -7.11 -0.33
C VAL A 11 -5.51 -6.74 0.28
N LEU A 12 -5.06 -5.51 0.00
CA LEU A 12 -3.88 -4.96 0.62
C LEU A 12 -4.32 -4.10 1.81
N SER A 13 -3.87 -4.46 3.00
CA SER A 13 -4.18 -3.73 4.23
C SER A 13 -2.97 -2.94 4.67
N ILE A 14 -3.14 -1.64 4.88
CA ILE A 14 -2.08 -0.75 5.33
C ILE A 14 -2.39 -0.35 6.76
N THR A 15 -1.44 -0.60 7.66
CA THR A 15 -1.59 -0.29 9.08
C THR A 15 -0.39 0.50 9.58
N GLU A 16 -0.58 1.20 10.68
CA GLU A 16 0.48 1.96 11.33
C GLU A 16 0.64 1.46 12.76
N ASP A 17 1.89 1.29 13.20
CA ASP A 17 2.19 0.87 14.57
C ASP A 17 3.47 1.58 15.01
N ASN A 18 3.39 2.39 16.06
CA ASN A 18 4.53 3.13 16.62
C ASN A 18 5.26 3.98 15.58
N GLY A 19 4.51 4.58 14.65
CA GLY A 19 5.08 5.45 13.64
C GLY A 19 5.62 4.71 12.41
N ALA A 20 5.55 3.38 12.39
CA ALA A 20 5.97 2.59 11.25
C ALA A 20 4.76 2.11 10.46
N LEU A 21 4.88 2.05 9.15
CA LEU A 21 3.82 1.54 8.30
C LEU A 21 4.10 0.09 7.91
N PHE A 22 3.02 -0.68 7.84
CA PHE A 22 3.07 -2.08 7.45
C PHE A 22 2.04 -2.34 6.38
N ALA A 23 2.38 -3.22 5.45
CA ALA A 23 1.49 -3.65 4.40
C ALA A 23 1.30 -5.16 4.48
N GLN A 24 0.05 -5.60 4.38
CA GLN A 24 -0.27 -7.02 4.41
C GLN A 24 -1.27 -7.34 3.31
N ALA A 25 -0.87 -8.25 2.42
CA ALA A 25 -1.78 -8.77 1.39
C ALA A 25 -2.44 -10.04 1.92
N THR A 26 -3.65 -10.32 1.43
CA THR A 26 -4.40 -11.50 1.82
C THR A 26 -3.54 -12.76 1.64
N GLY A 27 -3.45 -13.57 2.69
CA GLY A 27 -2.69 -14.80 2.65
C GLY A 27 -1.18 -14.64 2.77
N GLN A 28 -0.70 -13.43 3.04
CA GLN A 28 0.73 -13.14 3.16
C GLN A 28 1.03 -12.51 4.51
N PRO A 29 2.29 -12.59 4.98
CA PRO A 29 2.65 -11.96 6.24
C PRO A 29 2.65 -10.44 6.14
N LYS A 30 2.46 -9.79 7.29
CA LYS A 30 2.57 -8.35 7.40
C LYS A 30 4.04 -7.95 7.28
N LEU A 31 4.33 -7.04 6.35
CA LEU A 31 5.70 -6.61 6.07
C LEU A 31 5.84 -5.11 6.30
N PRO A 32 6.96 -4.64 6.85
CA PRO A 32 7.19 -3.21 6.99
C PRO A 32 7.47 -2.56 5.64
N VAL A 33 6.99 -1.33 5.49
CA VAL A 33 7.31 -0.50 4.33
C VAL A 33 7.93 0.80 4.82
N PHE A 34 8.81 1.38 4.01
CA PHE A 34 9.62 2.51 4.40
C PHE A 34 9.41 3.68 3.44
N ALA A 35 9.39 4.88 3.98
CA ALA A 35 9.17 6.07 3.16
C ALA A 35 10.35 6.30 2.23
N LYS A 36 10.06 6.50 0.95
CA LYS A 36 11.03 6.92 -0.05
C LYS A 36 10.86 8.38 -0.39
N ALA A 37 9.61 8.82 -0.45
CA ALA A 37 9.23 10.20 -0.69
C ALA A 37 7.83 10.38 -0.13
N LYS A 38 7.27 11.59 -0.24
CA LYS A 38 5.89 11.81 0.16
C LYS A 38 4.99 10.89 -0.67
N ASP A 39 4.17 10.11 0.01
CA ASP A 39 3.22 9.17 -0.62
C ASP A 39 3.87 8.04 -1.40
N GLU A 40 5.19 7.84 -1.25
CA GLU A 40 5.88 6.70 -1.85
C GLU A 40 6.60 5.90 -0.79
N PHE A 41 6.35 4.60 -0.79
CA PHE A 41 6.94 3.66 0.17
C PHE A 41 7.52 2.47 -0.57
N PHE A 42 8.50 1.83 0.03
CA PHE A 42 9.14 0.67 -0.59
C PHE A 42 9.31 -0.45 0.44
N TYR A 43 9.39 -1.67 -0.08
CA TYR A 43 9.73 -2.83 0.72
C TYR A 43 11.22 -3.05 0.66
N LYS A 44 11.81 -3.52 1.77
CA LYS A 44 13.22 -3.91 1.77
C LYS A 44 13.41 -5.39 1.48
N VAL A 45 12.40 -6.20 1.80
CA VAL A 45 12.52 -7.66 1.68
C VAL A 45 12.08 -8.18 0.33
N VAL A 46 11.36 -7.39 -0.45
CA VAL A 46 10.91 -7.76 -1.79
C VAL A 46 11.05 -6.56 -2.70
N ASP A 47 11.13 -6.80 -4.02
CA ASP A 47 11.22 -5.73 -5.01
C ASP A 47 9.82 -5.21 -5.32
N ALA A 48 9.33 -4.33 -4.46
CA ALA A 48 8.01 -3.76 -4.62
C ALA A 48 7.97 -2.36 -4.02
N ARG A 49 7.06 -1.53 -4.51
CA ARG A 49 6.85 -0.17 -4.03
C ARG A 49 5.36 0.12 -3.97
N LEU A 50 4.99 1.07 -3.12
CA LEU A 50 3.63 1.55 -2.99
C LEU A 50 3.60 3.04 -3.26
N SER A 51 2.65 3.49 -4.06
CA SER A 51 2.38 4.92 -4.28
C SER A 51 0.96 5.21 -3.85
N PHE A 52 0.78 6.16 -2.93
CA PHE A 52 -0.55 6.52 -2.47
C PHE A 52 -1.12 7.65 -3.33
N GLU A 53 -2.39 7.55 -3.64
CA GLU A 53 -3.13 8.59 -4.35
C GLU A 53 -3.99 9.37 -3.38
N ARG A 54 -4.08 10.69 -3.57
CA ARG A 54 -4.84 11.57 -2.69
C ARG A 54 -5.81 12.42 -3.51
N ASP A 55 -6.91 12.80 -2.88
CA ASP A 55 -7.86 13.74 -3.49
C ASP A 55 -7.44 15.19 -3.21
N ALA A 56 -8.30 16.13 -3.61
CA ALA A 56 -8.04 17.56 -3.44
C ALA A 56 -7.93 17.96 -1.96
N ASP A 57 -8.51 17.20 -1.06
CA ASP A 57 -8.47 17.46 0.38
C ASP A 57 -7.28 16.80 1.06
N GLY A 58 -6.44 16.10 0.31
CA GLY A 58 -5.28 15.41 0.85
C GLY A 58 -5.59 14.07 1.47
N LYS A 59 -6.78 13.53 1.27
CA LYS A 59 -7.15 12.23 1.81
C LYS A 59 -6.69 11.13 0.86
N VAL A 60 -6.19 10.03 1.43
CA VAL A 60 -5.78 8.87 0.63
C VAL A 60 -7.01 8.22 0.03
N THR A 61 -7.04 8.13 -1.30
CA THR A 61 -8.16 7.55 -2.04
C THR A 61 -7.80 6.21 -2.68
N GLY A 62 -6.51 5.91 -2.78
CA GLY A 62 -6.08 4.67 -3.40
C GLY A 62 -4.59 4.46 -3.25
N VAL A 63 -4.13 3.33 -3.75
CA VAL A 63 -2.72 2.98 -3.74
C VAL A 63 -2.41 2.24 -5.05
N VAL A 64 -1.18 2.41 -5.53
CA VAL A 64 -0.69 1.62 -6.66
C VAL A 64 0.46 0.76 -6.15
N LEU A 65 0.32 -0.53 -6.33
CA LEU A 65 1.39 -1.48 -6.00
C LEU A 65 2.22 -1.71 -7.26
N HIS A 66 3.50 -1.34 -7.18
CA HIS A 66 4.46 -1.56 -8.27
C HIS A 66 5.28 -2.80 -7.93
N GLN A 67 5.08 -3.86 -8.67
CA GLN A 67 5.74 -5.13 -8.39
C GLN A 67 6.06 -5.86 -9.69
N GLY A 68 7.34 -6.26 -9.84
CA GLY A 68 7.76 -7.03 -11.00
C GLY A 68 7.51 -6.35 -12.35
N GLY A 69 7.61 -5.02 -12.39
CA GLY A 69 7.35 -4.26 -13.60
C GLY A 69 5.88 -4.04 -13.91
N ARG A 70 5.00 -4.37 -12.96
CA ARG A 70 3.55 -4.22 -13.12
C ARG A 70 3.03 -3.19 -12.14
N ASP A 71 2.02 -2.45 -12.56
CA ASP A 71 1.35 -1.46 -11.71
C ASP A 71 -0.06 -1.97 -11.44
N LEU A 72 -0.36 -2.16 -10.16
CA LEU A 72 -1.64 -2.69 -9.71
C LEU A 72 -2.36 -1.62 -8.88
N PRO A 73 -3.25 -0.84 -9.48
CA PRO A 73 -3.97 0.18 -8.73
C PRO A 73 -5.14 -0.42 -7.93
N ALA A 74 -5.40 0.16 -6.78
CA ALA A 74 -6.52 -0.22 -5.94
C ALA A 74 -7.09 1.00 -5.26
N LYS A 75 -8.40 1.13 -5.24
CA LYS A 75 -9.08 2.21 -4.53
C LYS A 75 -9.26 1.83 -3.07
N LYS A 76 -9.22 2.82 -2.21
CA LYS A 76 -9.43 2.60 -0.79
C LYS A 76 -10.88 2.18 -0.54
N ALA A 77 -11.05 1.07 0.19
CA ALA A 77 -12.38 0.55 0.49
C ALA A 77 -12.98 1.17 1.75
N ASN A 78 -12.14 1.60 2.69
CA ASN A 78 -12.64 2.20 3.93
C ASN A 78 -11.58 3.07 4.59
#